data_7551471715107eea1df3222d0b5a900f
#
_entry.id   7551471715107eea1df3222d0b5a900f
#
_cell.length_a   1.000
_cell.length_b   1.000
_cell.length_c   1.000
_cell.angle_alpha   90.00
_cell.angle_beta   90.00
_cell.angle_gamma   90.00
#
_symmetry.space_group_name_H-M   'P 1'
#
loop_
_entity.id
_entity.type
_entity.pdbx_description
1 polymer ?
#
loop_
_entity_poly.entity_id
_entity_poly.type
_entity_poly.pdbx_seq_one_letter_code
_entity_poly.pdbx_strand_id
1 'polypeptide(L)'
;MASAINGTNIVLYEYDSNAIYYFNGGTAQGTFDSIVCKELSRSQVGGTSVTFTKTGAGTIASFITDALDPGVTTIPAGTWTFSAYYSILTAFAGAQVQYQLYKYNGSVATLLFTSSATTLTALTTTLYSTAMTVTQTTISATDRLLIKVIYTGTTTNQITLYTQASNPAKVTTTIPLGTPMGASTSCTFESSTEQVEVTSQTSAWFREFKNDVTSWSVNCDGFVALSGYSYLALMQKQLDRASIEVKFSIDNDNADGSDTYGYSVISGTTNITSLSLSAPVEGASTYSLSLQGTGAYSISGTQVIDGGLVIATGGLTIMKQYIATGGETSITWTDTIGKTCLYVSRGGLDVREISTTGIPTEDQIVFISATGVVTFGRALEADEFIRALFQ
;
A
#
# COMPACT_ATOMS: atom_id res chain seq x y z
N MET A 1 -10.61 -30.19 -8.85
CA MET A 1 -9.13 -30.33 -8.91
C MET A 1 -8.59 -28.92 -8.64
N ALA A 2 -7.76 -28.77 -7.63
CA ALA A 2 -7.13 -27.48 -7.36
C ALA A 2 -6.22 -27.12 -8.55
N SER A 3 -6.44 -25.97 -9.17
CA SER A 3 -5.54 -25.43 -10.19
C SER A 3 -4.24 -25.03 -9.53
N ALA A 4 -3.11 -25.52 -10.03
CA ALA A 4 -1.81 -25.03 -9.61
C ALA A 4 -1.63 -23.60 -10.15
N ILE A 5 -1.24 -22.67 -9.29
CA ILE A 5 -0.88 -21.31 -9.68
C ILE A 5 0.45 -21.38 -10.41
N ASN A 6 0.52 -20.94 -11.66
CA ASN A 6 1.77 -20.78 -12.38
C ASN A 6 2.52 -19.57 -11.81
N GLY A 7 3.73 -19.79 -11.27
CA GLY A 7 4.57 -18.74 -10.72
C GLY A 7 5.19 -17.79 -11.75
N THR A 8 4.45 -17.39 -12.78
CA THR A 8 4.95 -16.50 -13.84
C THR A 8 5.12 -15.06 -13.37
N ASN A 9 4.51 -14.67 -12.26
CA ASN A 9 4.52 -13.30 -11.74
C ASN A 9 4.93 -13.22 -10.27
N ILE A 10 5.98 -13.95 -9.89
CA ILE A 10 6.58 -13.79 -8.56
C ILE A 10 7.54 -12.60 -8.63
N VAL A 11 7.24 -11.52 -7.92
CA VAL A 11 8.09 -10.33 -7.90
C VAL A 11 8.43 -9.98 -6.46
N LEU A 12 9.72 -9.79 -6.21
CA LEU A 12 10.20 -9.21 -4.97
C LEU A 12 10.33 -7.71 -5.15
N TYR A 13 9.68 -6.94 -4.29
CA TYR A 13 9.78 -5.50 -4.23
C TYR A 13 10.50 -5.08 -2.96
N GLU A 14 11.40 -4.10 -3.08
CA GLU A 14 11.75 -3.29 -1.93
C GLU A 14 10.63 -2.28 -1.71
N TYR A 15 10.16 -2.24 -0.48
CA TYR A 15 9.14 -1.29 -0.06
C TYR A 15 9.84 -0.06 0.51
N ASP A 16 9.94 1.00 -0.27
CA ASP A 16 10.34 2.28 0.29
C ASP A 16 9.13 2.93 0.93
N SER A 17 9.17 3.12 2.26
CA SER A 17 8.04 3.62 3.04
C SER A 17 7.58 5.02 2.61
N ASN A 18 8.39 5.73 1.81
CA ASN A 18 8.15 7.11 1.40
C ASN A 18 8.45 7.32 -0.07
N ALA A 19 7.46 7.12 -0.93
CA ALA A 19 7.59 7.48 -2.33
C ALA A 19 7.90 8.97 -2.50
N ILE A 20 8.93 9.28 -3.27
CA ILE A 20 9.32 10.63 -3.63
C ILE A 20 8.94 10.88 -5.08
N TYR A 21 8.25 11.99 -5.32
CA TYR A 21 7.95 12.44 -6.67
C TYR A 21 8.63 13.78 -6.94
N TYR A 22 9.26 13.90 -8.10
CA TYR A 22 9.93 15.10 -8.59
C TYR A 22 9.04 15.86 -9.56
N PHE A 23 9.10 17.17 -9.49
CA PHE A 23 8.37 18.09 -10.36
C PHE A 23 9.23 18.38 -11.60
N ASN A 24 9.03 17.61 -12.64
CA ASN A 24 9.81 17.71 -13.87
C ASN A 24 9.18 18.73 -14.84
N GLY A 25 9.44 20.02 -14.59
CA GLY A 25 8.81 21.13 -15.30
C GLY A 25 9.10 21.18 -16.81
N GLY A 26 10.19 20.55 -17.28
CA GLY A 26 10.56 20.50 -18.69
C GLY A 26 9.72 19.48 -19.50
N THR A 27 9.15 18.48 -18.85
CA THR A 27 8.39 17.40 -19.49
C THR A 27 6.91 17.74 -19.50
N ALA A 28 6.30 17.89 -20.68
CA ALA A 28 4.86 18.12 -20.80
C ALA A 28 4.11 16.79 -20.75
N GLN A 29 3.05 16.71 -19.93
CA GLN A 29 2.18 15.54 -19.85
C GLN A 29 0.86 15.71 -20.64
N GLY A 30 0.45 16.95 -20.89
CA GLY A 30 -0.80 17.25 -21.62
C GLY A 30 -1.79 18.03 -20.78
N THR A 31 -3.06 17.97 -21.21
CA THR A 31 -4.18 18.66 -20.54
C THR A 31 -5.15 17.64 -19.96
N PHE A 32 -5.44 17.75 -18.67
CA PHE A 32 -6.29 16.86 -17.90
C PHE A 32 -7.34 17.69 -17.17
N ASP A 33 -8.62 17.44 -17.43
CA ASP A 33 -9.73 18.22 -16.87
C ASP A 33 -9.50 19.75 -17.04
N SER A 34 -9.15 20.16 -18.27
CA SER A 34 -8.81 21.55 -18.63
C SER A 34 -7.56 22.12 -17.90
N ILE A 35 -6.79 21.30 -17.20
CA ILE A 35 -5.57 21.70 -16.49
C ILE A 35 -4.35 21.26 -17.31
N VAL A 36 -3.52 22.22 -17.72
CA VAL A 36 -2.26 21.92 -18.39
C VAL A 36 -1.25 21.42 -17.35
N CYS A 37 -0.75 20.20 -17.54
CA CYS A 37 0.12 19.54 -16.57
C CYS A 37 1.51 19.25 -17.13
N LYS A 38 2.50 19.34 -16.27
CA LYS A 38 3.84 18.85 -16.40
C LYS A 38 3.97 17.48 -15.70
N GLU A 39 5.10 16.84 -15.85
CA GLU A 39 5.36 15.52 -15.29
C GLU A 39 5.61 15.58 -13.77
N LEU A 40 4.95 14.69 -13.05
CA LEU A 40 5.26 14.32 -11.68
C LEU A 40 5.79 12.89 -11.72
N SER A 41 7.09 12.68 -11.49
CA SER A 41 7.75 11.39 -11.69
C SER A 41 8.60 11.01 -10.49
N ARG A 42 8.78 9.71 -10.27
CA ARG A 42 9.70 9.19 -9.25
C ARG A 42 11.17 9.43 -9.60
N SER A 43 11.45 9.74 -10.85
CA SER A 43 12.81 10.01 -11.33
C SER A 43 13.00 11.49 -11.56
N GLN A 44 14.09 12.04 -11.03
CA GLN A 44 14.48 13.41 -11.28
C GLN A 44 15.03 13.55 -12.71
N VAL A 45 14.52 14.54 -13.44
CA VAL A 45 15.11 14.93 -14.74
C VAL A 45 16.31 15.85 -14.51
N GLY A 46 17.43 15.49 -15.10
CA GLY A 46 18.66 16.30 -15.13
C GLY A 46 18.58 17.45 -16.12
N GLY A 47 19.75 18.05 -16.45
CA GLY A 47 19.89 19.10 -17.45
C GLY A 47 19.79 20.51 -16.86
N THR A 48 18.95 21.37 -17.42
CA THR A 48 18.81 22.78 -17.01
C THR A 48 17.56 22.94 -16.12
N SER A 49 17.67 23.77 -15.06
CA SER A 49 16.50 24.15 -14.25
C SER A 49 15.44 24.83 -15.11
N VAL A 50 14.19 24.41 -14.90
CA VAL A 50 13.01 25.03 -15.52
C VAL A 50 12.28 25.89 -14.51
N THR A 51 11.86 27.06 -14.93
CA THR A 51 11.22 28.05 -14.06
C THR A 51 9.78 28.32 -14.48
N PHE A 52 8.93 28.56 -13.48
CA PHE A 52 7.56 29.02 -13.64
C PHE A 52 7.37 30.31 -12.88
N THR A 53 6.99 31.35 -13.59
CA THR A 53 6.82 32.68 -13.02
C THR A 53 5.33 33.03 -12.95
N LYS A 54 4.90 33.55 -11.80
CA LYS A 54 3.53 33.98 -11.58
C LYS A 54 3.46 35.37 -10.94
N THR A 55 2.65 36.22 -11.52
CA THR A 55 2.32 37.54 -10.96
C THR A 55 0.87 37.50 -10.46
N GLY A 56 0.67 37.85 -9.20
CA GLY A 56 -0.63 37.78 -8.54
C GLY A 56 -1.10 36.36 -8.20
N ALA A 57 -2.16 36.26 -7.43
CA ALA A 57 -2.71 35.00 -6.97
C ALA A 57 -3.12 34.05 -8.12
N GLY A 58 -3.02 32.75 -7.89
CA GLY A 58 -3.44 31.72 -8.82
C GLY A 58 -2.43 30.58 -8.98
N THR A 59 -2.73 29.66 -9.89
CA THR A 59 -1.88 28.50 -10.18
C THR A 59 -0.58 28.94 -10.84
N ILE A 60 0.55 28.50 -10.29
CA ILE A 60 1.89 28.70 -10.83
C ILE A 60 2.18 27.62 -11.88
N ALA A 61 2.00 26.36 -11.49
CA ALA A 61 2.18 25.19 -12.34
C ALA A 61 1.36 24.01 -11.78
N SER A 62 1.07 23.05 -12.65
CA SER A 62 0.42 21.81 -12.27
C SER A 62 1.23 20.63 -12.78
N PHE A 63 1.27 19.56 -12.00
CA PHE A 63 2.06 18.35 -12.27
C PHE A 63 1.17 17.14 -12.06
N ILE A 64 1.31 16.14 -12.93
CA ILE A 64 0.54 14.89 -12.87
C ILE A 64 1.43 13.67 -13.05
N THR A 65 1.18 12.60 -12.29
CA THR A 65 1.90 11.33 -12.44
C THR A 65 1.59 10.68 -13.78
N ASP A 66 2.40 9.71 -14.19
CA ASP A 66 2.12 8.88 -15.36
C ASP A 66 0.85 8.05 -15.19
N ALA A 67 0.34 7.49 -16.27
CA ALA A 67 -0.77 6.55 -16.21
C ALA A 67 -0.40 5.34 -15.34
N LEU A 68 -1.34 4.86 -14.53
CA LEU A 68 -1.15 3.77 -13.57
C LEU A 68 -0.16 4.07 -12.41
N ASP A 69 0.25 5.32 -12.22
CA ASP A 69 1.03 5.75 -11.07
C ASP A 69 0.16 6.70 -10.20
N PRO A 70 -0.03 6.44 -8.90
CA PRO A 70 0.76 5.61 -7.99
C PRO A 70 0.45 4.10 -8.00
N GLY A 71 -0.59 3.63 -8.66
CA GLY A 71 -0.90 2.20 -8.73
C GLY A 71 -1.36 1.59 -7.39
N VAL A 72 -1.82 2.42 -6.45
CA VAL A 72 -2.30 1.99 -5.14
C VAL A 72 -3.79 2.26 -4.98
N THR A 73 -4.44 1.50 -4.12
CA THR A 73 -5.89 1.69 -3.84
C THR A 73 -6.15 2.58 -2.61
N THR A 74 -5.10 2.91 -1.87
CA THR A 74 -5.19 3.74 -0.67
C THR A 74 -3.98 4.65 -0.53
N ILE A 75 -4.21 5.92 -0.25
CA ILE A 75 -3.19 6.86 0.23
C ILE A 75 -3.19 6.75 1.76
N PRO A 76 -2.10 6.27 2.40
CA PRO A 76 -2.02 6.19 3.85
C PRO A 76 -2.04 7.56 4.52
N ALA A 77 -2.58 7.62 5.74
CA ALA A 77 -2.53 8.83 6.56
C ALA A 77 -1.09 9.20 6.93
N GLY A 78 -0.81 10.49 7.09
CA GLY A 78 0.48 11.01 7.52
C GLY A 78 0.80 12.37 6.96
N THR A 79 2.07 12.75 6.98
CA THR A 79 2.52 14.05 6.50
C THR A 79 3.27 13.92 5.18
N TRP A 80 2.78 14.60 4.17
CA TRP A 80 3.50 14.83 2.93
C TRP A 80 4.35 16.08 3.04
N THR A 81 5.60 16.04 2.59
CA THR A 81 6.51 17.17 2.64
C THR A 81 6.89 17.61 1.24
N PHE A 82 6.48 18.82 0.88
CA PHE A 82 6.83 19.47 -0.37
C PHE A 82 8.11 20.27 -0.17
N SER A 83 9.12 20.04 -0.97
CA SER A 83 10.40 20.77 -0.96
C SER A 83 10.63 21.36 -2.33
N ALA A 84 10.63 22.68 -2.45
CA ALA A 84 10.78 23.37 -3.72
C ALA A 84 11.54 24.69 -3.58
N TYR A 85 12.20 25.07 -4.64
CA TYR A 85 13.00 26.30 -4.69
C TYR A 85 12.16 27.45 -5.24
N TYR A 86 12.18 28.57 -4.52
CA TYR A 86 11.48 29.79 -4.93
C TYR A 86 12.37 31.03 -4.81
N SER A 87 12.04 32.06 -5.59
CA SER A 87 12.47 33.44 -5.37
C SER A 87 11.29 34.40 -5.56
N ILE A 88 11.34 35.54 -4.90
CA ILE A 88 10.41 36.66 -5.12
C ILE A 88 11.18 37.81 -5.79
N LEU A 89 10.48 38.57 -6.64
CA LEU A 89 11.16 39.66 -7.39
C LEU A 89 11.51 40.84 -6.49
N THR A 90 10.62 41.15 -5.53
CA THR A 90 10.82 42.27 -4.55
C THR A 90 10.44 41.77 -3.16
N ALA A 91 11.15 42.24 -2.14
CA ALA A 91 10.83 41.92 -0.75
C ALA A 91 9.41 42.39 -0.42
N PHE A 92 8.56 41.45 0.03
CA PHE A 92 7.16 41.72 0.29
C PHE A 92 6.61 40.79 1.37
N ALA A 93 5.90 41.39 2.33
CA ALA A 93 5.16 40.61 3.32
C ALA A 93 3.86 40.08 2.70
N GLY A 94 3.69 38.78 2.56
CA GLY A 94 2.47 38.17 2.03
C GLY A 94 2.64 37.37 0.72
N ALA A 95 3.88 37.20 0.21
CA ALA A 95 4.13 36.19 -0.81
C ALA A 95 3.99 34.80 -0.16
N GLN A 96 3.01 34.02 -0.58
CA GLN A 96 2.72 32.70 -0.01
C GLN A 96 2.43 31.68 -1.09
N VAL A 97 2.86 30.44 -0.86
CA VAL A 97 2.55 29.29 -1.72
C VAL A 97 1.80 28.22 -0.95
N GLN A 98 0.89 27.56 -1.63
CA GLN A 98 0.17 26.37 -1.17
C GLN A 98 0.26 25.27 -2.22
N TYR A 99 0.10 24.03 -1.78
CA TYR A 99 0.00 22.87 -2.64
C TYR A 99 -1.40 22.28 -2.49
N GLN A 100 -1.99 21.92 -3.62
CA GLN A 100 -3.26 21.20 -3.67
C GLN A 100 -3.05 19.85 -4.32
N LEU A 101 -3.45 18.77 -3.64
CA LEU A 101 -3.41 17.41 -4.15
C LEU A 101 -4.79 17.02 -4.65
N TYR A 102 -4.84 16.58 -5.90
CA TYR A 102 -6.02 16.03 -6.56
C TYR A 102 -5.80 14.57 -6.94
N LYS A 103 -6.87 13.78 -6.98
CA LYS A 103 -6.91 12.55 -7.76
C LYS A 103 -7.55 12.82 -9.12
N TYR A 104 -7.00 12.23 -10.17
CA TYR A 104 -7.54 12.29 -11.53
C TYR A 104 -7.93 10.87 -11.96
N ASN A 105 -9.23 10.65 -12.22
CA ASN A 105 -9.81 9.34 -12.52
C ASN A 105 -9.91 9.02 -14.02
N GLY A 106 -9.18 9.74 -14.86
CA GLY A 106 -9.27 9.65 -16.33
C GLY A 106 -10.20 10.68 -16.96
N SER A 107 -11.06 11.34 -16.18
CA SER A 107 -12.00 12.36 -16.66
C SER A 107 -11.99 13.62 -15.81
N VAL A 108 -12.07 13.49 -14.50
CA VAL A 108 -12.23 14.60 -13.54
C VAL A 108 -11.12 14.61 -12.52
N ALA A 109 -10.61 15.80 -12.22
CA ALA A 109 -9.65 16.06 -11.14
C ALA A 109 -10.40 16.47 -9.86
N THR A 110 -10.43 15.60 -8.86
CA THR A 110 -11.09 15.84 -7.57
C THR A 110 -10.07 16.26 -6.53
N LEU A 111 -10.26 17.42 -5.89
CA LEU A 111 -9.41 17.89 -4.80
C LEU A 111 -9.52 16.95 -3.59
N LEU A 112 -8.37 16.51 -3.08
CA LEU A 112 -8.27 15.70 -1.87
C LEU A 112 -7.80 16.53 -0.69
N PHE A 113 -6.66 17.22 -0.82
CA PHE A 113 -6.01 17.94 0.28
C PHE A 113 -5.43 19.26 -0.18
N THR A 114 -5.31 20.20 0.77
CA THR A 114 -4.61 21.48 0.59
C THR A 114 -3.62 21.65 1.74
N SER A 115 -2.37 22.05 1.43
CA SER A 115 -1.36 22.33 2.45
C SER A 115 -1.64 23.63 3.20
N SER A 116 -0.95 23.84 4.33
CA SER A 116 -0.79 25.18 4.88
C SER A 116 -0.06 26.10 3.88
N ALA A 117 -0.26 27.41 4.01
CA ALA A 117 0.48 28.39 3.23
C ALA A 117 1.91 28.55 3.78
N THR A 118 2.90 28.56 2.91
CA THR A 118 4.30 28.87 3.26
C THR A 118 4.67 30.25 2.76
N THR A 119 5.12 31.11 3.67
CA THR A 119 5.56 32.47 3.34
C THR A 119 6.93 32.45 2.69
N LEU A 120 7.07 33.13 1.55
CA LEU A 120 8.32 33.31 0.80
C LEU A 120 8.90 34.68 1.12
N THR A 121 10.19 34.73 1.46
CA THR A 121 10.89 35.97 1.85
C THR A 121 12.17 36.22 1.05
N ALA A 122 12.70 35.20 0.38
CA ALA A 122 14.00 35.30 -0.28
C ALA A 122 13.89 35.86 -1.71
N LEU A 123 14.75 36.84 -2.00
CA LEU A 123 14.92 37.40 -3.36
C LEU A 123 15.74 36.51 -4.26
N THR A 124 16.54 35.61 -3.68
CA THR A 124 17.37 34.62 -4.40
C THR A 124 16.72 33.25 -4.31
N THR A 125 17.11 32.36 -5.22
CA THR A 125 16.66 30.97 -5.24
C THR A 125 16.94 30.27 -3.92
N THR A 126 15.89 29.97 -3.16
CA THR A 126 15.96 29.42 -1.81
C THR A 126 15.00 28.23 -1.68
N LEU A 127 15.47 27.19 -0.99
CA LEU A 127 14.64 25.99 -0.69
C LEU A 127 13.63 26.30 0.42
N TYR A 128 12.37 25.97 0.16
CA TYR A 128 11.29 26.02 1.13
C TYR A 128 10.65 24.66 1.29
N SER A 129 10.25 24.33 2.51
CA SER A 129 9.52 23.11 2.81
C SER A 129 8.13 23.44 3.33
N THR A 130 7.13 22.74 2.82
CA THR A 130 5.72 22.88 3.21
C THR A 130 5.17 21.52 3.57
N ALA A 131 4.56 21.40 4.74
CA ALA A 131 3.90 20.18 5.18
C ALA A 131 2.42 20.18 4.78
N MET A 132 1.91 19.00 4.41
CA MET A 132 0.49 18.74 4.18
C MET A 132 0.08 17.51 4.97
N THR A 133 -0.88 17.65 5.86
CA THR A 133 -1.48 16.51 6.56
C THR A 133 -2.47 15.81 5.62
N VAL A 134 -2.26 14.54 5.43
CA VAL A 134 -3.09 13.67 4.59
C VAL A 134 -3.80 12.68 5.51
N THR A 135 -5.11 12.55 5.40
CA THR A 135 -5.87 11.47 6.04
C THR A 135 -5.94 10.26 5.11
N GLN A 136 -6.13 9.09 5.67
CA GLN A 136 -6.28 7.89 4.86
C GLN A 136 -7.40 8.07 3.83
N THR A 137 -7.09 7.86 2.56
CA THR A 137 -8.02 8.13 1.46
C THR A 137 -7.99 7.00 0.45
N THR A 138 -9.17 6.47 0.10
CA THR A 138 -9.32 5.46 -0.94
C THR A 138 -9.28 6.11 -2.32
N ILE A 139 -8.49 5.53 -3.21
CA ILE A 139 -8.39 5.89 -4.62
C ILE A 139 -8.49 4.61 -5.48
N SER A 140 -8.63 4.74 -6.79
CA SER A 140 -8.49 3.61 -7.71
C SER A 140 -7.02 3.40 -8.06
N ALA A 141 -6.59 2.15 -8.30
CA ALA A 141 -5.25 1.85 -8.80
C ALA A 141 -4.94 2.53 -10.15
N THR A 142 -5.98 2.93 -10.89
CA THR A 142 -5.87 3.67 -12.16
C THR A 142 -5.89 5.19 -11.99
N ASP A 143 -6.19 5.69 -10.78
CA ASP A 143 -6.17 7.13 -10.51
C ASP A 143 -4.74 7.66 -10.57
N ARG A 144 -4.58 8.86 -11.11
CA ARG A 144 -3.32 9.59 -11.15
C ARG A 144 -3.32 10.68 -10.08
N LEU A 145 -2.15 11.00 -9.55
CA LEU A 145 -1.98 12.12 -8.64
C LEU A 145 -1.71 13.39 -9.43
N LEU A 146 -2.48 14.45 -9.17
CA LEU A 146 -2.27 15.77 -9.74
C LEU A 146 -2.01 16.77 -8.61
N ILE A 147 -0.92 17.53 -8.73
CA ILE A 147 -0.52 18.54 -7.76
C ILE A 147 -0.52 19.90 -8.42
N LYS A 148 -1.28 20.84 -7.84
CA LYS A 148 -1.21 22.25 -8.21
C LYS A 148 -0.37 23.02 -7.21
N VAL A 149 0.54 23.83 -7.72
CA VAL A 149 1.29 24.82 -6.94
C VAL A 149 0.59 26.15 -7.08
N ILE A 150 0.09 26.70 -5.97
CA ILE A 150 -0.75 27.88 -5.94
C ILE A 150 -0.02 29.02 -5.26
N TYR A 151 0.02 30.19 -5.90
CA TYR A 151 0.36 31.47 -5.25
C TYR A 151 -0.90 32.03 -4.59
N THR A 152 -0.88 32.22 -3.27
CA THR A 152 -2.03 32.73 -2.49
C THR A 152 -1.84 34.18 -2.04
N GLY A 153 -0.72 34.80 -2.36
CA GLY A 153 -0.45 36.20 -2.00
C GLY A 153 -1.42 37.18 -2.65
N THR A 154 -1.71 38.26 -1.95
CA THR A 154 -2.71 39.27 -2.34
C THR A 154 -2.16 40.35 -3.29
N THR A 155 -0.92 40.25 -3.72
CA THR A 155 -0.25 41.33 -4.45
C THR A 155 0.13 41.00 -5.88
N THR A 156 0.47 42.04 -6.63
CA THR A 156 1.00 42.00 -7.97
C THR A 156 2.49 41.59 -8.03
N ASN A 157 3.08 41.15 -6.91
CA ASN A 157 4.45 40.70 -6.88
C ASN A 157 4.63 39.40 -7.64
N GLN A 158 5.78 39.27 -8.26
CA GLN A 158 6.15 38.12 -9.03
C GLN A 158 6.90 37.11 -8.15
N ILE A 159 6.50 35.85 -8.23
CA ILE A 159 7.21 34.73 -7.65
C ILE A 159 7.69 33.81 -8.77
N THR A 160 8.82 33.13 -8.55
CA THR A 160 9.38 32.16 -9.46
C THR A 160 9.58 30.83 -8.73
N LEU A 161 8.98 29.77 -9.26
CA LEU A 161 9.22 28.37 -8.87
C LEU A 161 10.31 27.81 -9.77
N TYR A 162 11.30 27.14 -9.19
CA TYR A 162 12.36 26.41 -9.89
C TYR A 162 12.13 24.90 -9.75
N THR A 163 12.34 24.16 -10.84
CA THR A 163 12.16 22.71 -10.87
C THR A 163 13.32 22.05 -11.59
N GLN A 164 13.54 20.76 -11.32
CA GLN A 164 14.52 19.84 -11.92
C GLN A 164 16.00 20.32 -11.85
N ALA A 165 16.91 19.51 -12.37
CA ALA A 165 18.35 19.75 -12.38
C ALA A 165 18.93 20.14 -11.01
N SER A 166 19.60 21.29 -10.88
CA SER A 166 20.21 21.77 -9.64
C SER A 166 19.22 22.28 -8.59
N ASN A 167 17.94 22.48 -8.96
CA ASN A 167 16.89 22.95 -8.07
C ASN A 167 15.68 21.98 -8.08
N PRO A 168 15.86 20.72 -7.67
CA PRO A 168 14.82 19.72 -7.77
C PRO A 168 13.68 20.02 -6.79
N ALA A 169 12.53 20.36 -7.32
CA ALA A 169 11.30 20.41 -6.54
C ALA A 169 10.75 18.99 -6.41
N LYS A 170 10.34 18.60 -5.21
CA LYS A 170 9.87 17.24 -4.91
C LYS A 170 8.83 17.23 -3.81
N VAL A 171 8.09 16.14 -3.76
CA VAL A 171 7.22 15.80 -2.64
C VAL A 171 7.58 14.41 -2.11
N THR A 172 7.80 14.32 -0.80
CA THR A 172 7.91 13.05 -0.07
C THR A 172 6.51 12.70 0.44
N THR A 173 6.03 11.52 0.10
CA THR A 173 4.66 11.07 0.37
C THR A 173 4.62 9.99 1.44
N THR A 174 3.43 9.59 1.85
CA THR A 174 3.19 8.38 2.68
C THR A 174 2.83 7.16 1.83
N ILE A 175 2.84 7.29 0.51
CA ILE A 175 2.50 6.19 -0.39
C ILE A 175 3.66 5.19 -0.40
N PRO A 176 3.42 3.95 0.04
CA PRO A 176 4.42 2.92 -0.02
C PRO A 176 4.52 2.41 -1.46
N LEU A 177 5.59 2.71 -2.14
CA LEU A 177 5.83 2.22 -3.50
C LEU A 177 6.99 1.24 -3.50
N GLY A 178 6.68 -0.01 -3.84
CA GLY A 178 7.69 -1.02 -4.06
C GLY A 178 8.47 -0.77 -5.33
N THR A 179 9.79 -0.80 -5.25
CA THR A 179 10.67 -0.86 -6.43
C THR A 179 10.99 -2.33 -6.68
N PRO A 180 10.68 -2.87 -7.88
CA PRO A 180 11.03 -4.26 -8.19
C PRO A 180 12.53 -4.47 -8.02
N MET A 181 12.92 -5.50 -7.27
CA MET A 181 14.31 -5.89 -7.12
C MET A 181 14.77 -6.62 -8.39
N GLY A 182 15.31 -5.88 -9.33
CA GLY A 182 15.90 -6.39 -10.56
C GLY A 182 14.93 -7.22 -11.43
N ALA A 183 15.48 -7.88 -12.44
CA ALA A 183 14.75 -8.86 -13.23
C ALA A 183 14.85 -10.23 -12.52
N SER A 184 14.07 -10.43 -11.46
CA SER A 184 14.04 -11.70 -10.74
C SER A 184 13.49 -12.80 -11.63
N THR A 185 14.19 -13.92 -11.68
CA THR A 185 13.78 -15.12 -12.44
C THR A 185 13.15 -16.17 -11.55
N SER A 186 13.50 -16.15 -10.26
CA SER A 186 12.89 -17.00 -9.25
C SER A 186 12.98 -16.34 -7.89
N CYS A 187 11.93 -16.46 -7.08
CA CYS A 187 11.93 -16.05 -5.68
C CYS A 187 11.23 -17.12 -4.84
N THR A 188 11.77 -17.39 -3.68
CA THR A 188 11.24 -18.37 -2.73
C THR A 188 11.07 -17.71 -1.37
N PHE A 189 9.90 -17.86 -0.77
CA PHE A 189 9.63 -17.49 0.62
C PHE A 189 9.62 -18.76 1.46
N GLU A 190 10.33 -18.75 2.56
CA GLU A 190 10.37 -19.86 3.53
C GLU A 190 10.06 -19.35 4.92
N SER A 191 9.23 -20.08 5.65
CA SER A 191 8.94 -19.81 7.07
C SER A 191 9.01 -21.10 7.86
N SER A 192 9.72 -21.09 8.97
CA SER A 192 9.88 -22.23 9.85
C SER A 192 9.65 -21.83 11.31
N THR A 193 9.02 -22.72 12.06
CA THR A 193 8.78 -22.52 13.50
C THR A 193 9.48 -23.62 14.25
N GLU A 194 10.33 -23.23 15.20
CA GLU A 194 10.96 -24.16 16.12
C GLU A 194 9.91 -24.74 17.08
N GLN A 195 10.07 -26.01 17.41
CA GLN A 195 9.20 -26.70 18.36
C GLN A 195 10.01 -27.17 19.55
N VAL A 196 9.53 -26.89 20.74
CA VAL A 196 10.11 -27.38 21.99
C VAL A 196 9.24 -28.50 22.54
N GLU A 197 9.85 -29.63 22.88
CA GLU A 197 9.15 -30.73 23.54
C GLU A 197 8.81 -30.36 24.98
N VAL A 198 7.52 -30.41 25.30
CA VAL A 198 6.96 -30.10 26.64
C VAL A 198 6.27 -31.32 27.25
N THR A 199 6.66 -32.53 26.84
CA THR A 199 6.11 -33.79 27.31
C THR A 199 6.24 -33.87 28.84
N SER A 200 5.13 -34.12 29.51
CA SER A 200 5.07 -34.28 30.97
C SER A 200 4.47 -35.64 31.34
N GLN A 201 4.52 -35.99 32.61
CA GLN A 201 3.96 -37.26 33.12
C GLN A 201 2.46 -37.40 32.88
N THR A 202 1.75 -36.28 32.59
CA THR A 202 0.33 -36.24 32.27
C THR A 202 0.03 -36.40 30.79
N SER A 203 1.05 -36.42 29.92
CA SER A 203 0.90 -36.51 28.45
C SER A 203 0.56 -37.93 27.94
N ALA A 204 0.26 -38.89 28.85
CA ALA A 204 -0.32 -40.21 28.58
C ALA A 204 0.29 -40.95 27.35
N TRP A 205 1.61 -41.17 27.33
CA TRP A 205 2.34 -41.91 26.29
C TRP A 205 2.58 -41.20 24.95
N PHE A 206 2.08 -39.95 24.79
CA PHE A 206 2.30 -39.15 23.59
C PHE A 206 3.29 -38.00 23.88
N ARG A 207 4.13 -37.67 22.88
CA ARG A 207 4.98 -36.50 22.95
C ARG A 207 4.17 -35.25 22.66
N GLU A 208 4.35 -34.24 23.48
CA GLU A 208 3.73 -32.93 23.33
C GLU A 208 4.79 -31.93 22.93
N PHE A 209 4.47 -31.11 21.90
CA PHE A 209 5.34 -30.05 21.41
C PHE A 209 4.62 -28.71 21.47
N LYS A 210 5.38 -27.68 21.83
CA LYS A 210 4.91 -26.31 21.79
C LYS A 210 5.74 -25.53 20.76
N ASN A 211 5.06 -24.71 19.95
CA ASN A 211 5.74 -23.82 19.02
C ASN A 211 6.50 -22.73 19.81
N ASP A 212 7.74 -22.48 19.41
CA ASP A 212 8.62 -21.47 20.00
C ASP A 212 8.82 -20.34 18.98
N VAL A 213 10.03 -20.07 18.54
CA VAL A 213 10.38 -18.94 17.67
C VAL A 213 10.10 -19.30 16.21
N THR A 214 9.45 -18.38 15.50
CA THR A 214 9.28 -18.46 14.05
C THR A 214 10.34 -17.62 13.35
N SER A 215 11.02 -18.19 12.37
CA SER A 215 11.96 -17.51 11.47
C SER A 215 11.45 -17.58 10.04
N TRP A 216 11.85 -16.61 9.23
CA TRP A 216 11.48 -16.59 7.83
C TRP A 216 12.58 -15.98 6.96
N SER A 217 12.63 -16.37 5.69
CA SER A 217 13.63 -15.91 4.73
C SER A 217 13.04 -15.79 3.32
N VAL A 218 13.68 -14.96 2.51
CA VAL A 218 13.37 -14.83 1.08
C VAL A 218 14.67 -15.02 0.30
N ASN A 219 14.63 -15.89 -0.69
CA ASN A 219 15.74 -16.11 -1.61
C ASN A 219 15.29 -15.76 -3.01
N CYS A 220 16.09 -14.98 -3.75
CA CYS A 220 15.80 -14.56 -5.11
C CYS A 220 17.01 -14.67 -6.01
N ASP A 221 16.79 -15.21 -7.21
CA ASP A 221 17.75 -15.20 -8.31
C ASP A 221 17.22 -14.30 -9.43
N GLY A 222 18.12 -13.64 -10.15
CA GLY A 222 17.72 -12.76 -11.24
C GLY A 222 18.86 -12.33 -12.14
N PHE A 223 18.50 -11.59 -13.18
CA PHE A 223 19.47 -10.95 -14.07
C PHE A 223 19.91 -9.60 -13.51
N VAL A 224 21.18 -9.26 -13.75
CA VAL A 224 21.69 -7.94 -13.39
C VAL A 224 21.09 -6.89 -14.32
N ALA A 225 20.27 -6.00 -13.77
CA ALA A 225 19.70 -4.89 -14.49
C ALA A 225 20.61 -3.66 -14.40
N LEU A 226 20.81 -2.95 -15.52
CA LEU A 226 21.58 -1.71 -15.56
C LEU A 226 20.73 -0.47 -15.23
N SER A 227 19.42 -0.63 -15.10
CA SER A 227 18.48 0.43 -14.76
C SER A 227 17.47 -0.06 -13.72
N GLY A 228 16.93 0.84 -12.91
CA GLY A 228 16.04 0.51 -11.79
C GLY A 228 16.83 0.18 -10.53
N TYR A 229 16.29 -0.73 -9.70
CA TYR A 229 16.95 -1.18 -8.47
C TYR A 229 18.14 -2.08 -8.83
N SER A 230 19.31 -1.47 -8.85
CA SER A 230 20.51 -2.14 -9.33
C SER A 230 21.16 -3.01 -8.24
N TYR A 231 21.93 -4.01 -8.68
CA TYR A 231 22.82 -4.79 -7.83
C TYR A 231 23.72 -3.92 -6.93
N LEU A 232 24.17 -2.75 -7.43
CA LEU A 232 24.99 -1.80 -6.66
C LEU A 232 24.23 -1.20 -5.47
N ALA A 233 22.92 -0.95 -5.61
CA ALA A 233 22.08 -0.45 -4.52
C ALA A 233 21.92 -1.52 -3.42
N LEU A 234 21.72 -2.78 -3.78
CA LEU A 234 21.68 -3.90 -2.82
C LEU A 234 23.01 -4.06 -2.09
N MET A 235 24.15 -3.98 -2.84
CA MET A 235 25.49 -4.06 -2.25
C MET A 235 25.73 -2.93 -1.25
N GLN A 236 25.34 -1.69 -1.62
CA GLN A 236 25.48 -0.54 -0.71
C GLN A 236 24.66 -0.75 0.57
N LYS A 237 23.41 -1.23 0.48
CA LYS A 237 22.57 -1.53 1.64
C LYS A 237 23.19 -2.62 2.53
N GLN A 238 23.79 -3.63 1.92
CA GLN A 238 24.49 -4.67 2.68
C GLN A 238 25.70 -4.08 3.44
N LEU A 239 26.49 -3.21 2.81
CA LEU A 239 27.62 -2.51 3.44
C LEU A 239 27.18 -1.59 4.57
N ASP A 240 26.07 -0.88 4.37
CA ASP A 240 25.47 0.02 5.37
C ASP A 240 24.75 -0.74 6.50
N ARG A 241 24.60 -2.07 6.38
CA ARG A 241 23.85 -2.91 7.32
C ARG A 241 22.39 -2.43 7.47
N ALA A 242 21.85 -1.89 6.39
CA ALA A 242 20.49 -1.37 6.37
C ALA A 242 19.48 -2.52 6.23
N SER A 243 18.43 -2.47 7.04
CA SER A 243 17.28 -3.35 6.87
C SER A 243 16.47 -2.91 5.64
N ILE A 244 15.86 -3.87 4.96
CA ILE A 244 15.05 -3.66 3.76
C ILE A 244 13.64 -4.15 4.06
N GLU A 245 12.64 -3.33 3.81
CA GLU A 245 11.26 -3.81 3.75
C GLU A 245 11.00 -4.49 2.41
N VAL A 246 10.54 -5.72 2.44
CA VAL A 246 10.27 -6.50 1.23
C VAL A 246 8.80 -6.88 1.15
N LYS A 247 8.33 -6.95 -0.09
CA LYS A 247 7.03 -7.45 -0.44
C LYS A 247 7.20 -8.59 -1.44
N PHE A 248 6.84 -9.77 -1.03
CA PHE A 248 6.79 -10.95 -1.88
C PHE A 248 5.35 -11.12 -2.36
N SER A 249 5.13 -10.97 -3.66
CA SER A 249 3.81 -11.05 -4.27
C SER A 249 3.73 -12.27 -5.18
N ILE A 250 2.70 -13.09 -4.99
CA ILE A 250 2.30 -14.12 -5.94
C ILE A 250 1.04 -13.56 -6.60
N ASP A 251 1.18 -13.13 -7.83
CA ASP A 251 0.07 -12.65 -8.64
C ASP A 251 -0.40 -13.77 -9.58
N ASN A 252 -1.69 -14.00 -9.64
CA ASN A 252 -2.28 -14.90 -10.60
C ASN A 252 -2.84 -14.07 -11.75
N ASP A 253 -1.93 -13.61 -12.62
CA ASP A 253 -2.30 -12.94 -13.85
C ASP A 253 -2.90 -13.96 -14.82
N ASN A 254 -4.22 -14.06 -14.84
CA ASN A 254 -4.89 -14.61 -15.99
C ASN A 254 -4.78 -13.58 -17.11
N ALA A 255 -4.13 -13.95 -18.20
CA ALA A 255 -3.94 -13.12 -19.40
C ALA A 255 -5.25 -12.57 -20.02
N ASP A 256 -6.40 -12.89 -19.45
CA ASP A 256 -7.74 -12.42 -19.86
C ASP A 256 -8.29 -11.30 -18.95
N GLY A 257 -7.53 -10.85 -17.94
CA GLY A 257 -7.93 -9.76 -17.03
C GLY A 257 -9.07 -10.14 -16.06
N SER A 258 -9.41 -11.42 -15.93
CA SER A 258 -10.35 -11.89 -14.91
C SER A 258 -9.60 -12.40 -13.68
N ASP A 259 -9.41 -11.55 -12.66
CA ASP A 259 -8.84 -11.90 -11.36
C ASP A 259 -9.77 -12.83 -10.57
N THR A 260 -9.98 -14.06 -11.07
CA THR A 260 -10.88 -15.02 -10.44
C THR A 260 -10.27 -15.69 -9.21
N TYR A 261 -8.95 -15.59 -8.99
CA TYR A 261 -8.25 -16.37 -7.96
C TYR A 261 -7.47 -15.56 -6.93
N GLY A 262 -7.55 -14.24 -6.91
CA GLY A 262 -6.90 -13.42 -5.91
C GLY A 262 -5.37 -13.50 -5.90
N TYR A 263 -4.74 -12.58 -5.20
CA TYR A 263 -3.29 -12.53 -5.01
C TYR A 263 -2.94 -12.68 -3.53
N SER A 264 -1.79 -13.24 -3.25
CA SER A 264 -1.22 -13.30 -1.90
C SER A 264 0.02 -12.45 -1.84
N VAL A 265 0.09 -11.60 -0.83
CA VAL A 265 1.22 -10.73 -0.57
C VAL A 265 1.76 -10.98 0.82
N ILE A 266 3.05 -11.27 0.90
CA ILE A 266 3.78 -11.39 2.15
C ILE A 266 4.71 -10.18 2.23
N SER A 267 4.67 -9.44 3.33
CA SER A 267 5.53 -8.28 3.55
C SER A 267 6.18 -8.31 4.93
N GLY A 268 7.38 -7.77 5.03
CA GLY A 268 8.11 -7.69 6.28
C GLY A 268 9.50 -7.09 6.09
N THR A 269 10.18 -6.86 7.21
CA THR A 269 11.52 -6.30 7.25
C THR A 269 12.55 -7.41 7.19
N THR A 270 13.58 -7.25 6.36
CA THR A 270 14.66 -8.23 6.16
C THR A 270 16.03 -7.58 6.24
N ASN A 271 17.05 -8.41 6.47
CA ASN A 271 18.45 -8.05 6.33
C ASN A 271 19.09 -8.90 5.23
N ILE A 272 19.97 -8.31 4.44
CA ILE A 272 20.72 -9.02 3.41
C ILE A 272 21.76 -9.91 4.09
N THR A 273 21.63 -11.22 3.95
CA THR A 273 22.57 -12.19 4.50
C THR A 273 23.61 -12.63 3.48
N SER A 274 23.21 -12.70 2.21
CA SER A 274 24.11 -13.07 1.12
C SER A 274 23.70 -12.35 -0.16
N LEU A 275 24.69 -11.90 -0.90
CA LEU A 275 24.54 -11.33 -2.24
C LEU A 275 25.70 -11.81 -3.11
N SER A 276 25.42 -12.54 -4.15
CA SER A 276 26.41 -13.06 -5.10
C SER A 276 26.14 -12.56 -6.50
N LEU A 277 27.21 -12.33 -7.26
CA LEU A 277 27.17 -11.90 -8.66
C LEU A 277 27.92 -12.91 -9.50
N SER A 278 27.32 -13.34 -10.59
CA SER A 278 27.96 -14.17 -11.62
C SER A 278 27.96 -13.40 -12.93
N ALA A 279 29.13 -13.20 -13.50
CA ALA A 279 29.33 -12.48 -14.76
C ALA A 279 30.12 -13.38 -15.74
N PRO A 280 29.46 -14.28 -16.47
CA PRO A 280 30.11 -15.17 -17.43
C PRO A 280 30.63 -14.37 -18.63
N VAL A 281 31.69 -14.87 -19.28
CA VAL A 281 32.25 -14.25 -20.49
C VAL A 281 31.24 -14.25 -21.64
N GLU A 282 30.43 -15.32 -21.71
CA GLU A 282 29.32 -15.45 -22.67
C GLU A 282 28.03 -15.69 -21.88
N GLY A 283 27.03 -14.81 -22.09
CA GLY A 283 25.73 -14.90 -21.44
C GLY A 283 25.36 -13.70 -20.57
N ALA A 284 24.18 -13.73 -20.03
CA ALA A 284 23.69 -12.66 -19.14
C ALA A 284 24.30 -12.80 -17.74
N SER A 285 24.69 -11.67 -17.15
CA SER A 285 25.10 -11.63 -15.75
C SER A 285 23.90 -11.84 -14.83
N THR A 286 24.07 -12.68 -13.82
CA THR A 286 23.03 -13.04 -12.86
C THR A 286 23.43 -12.68 -11.44
N TYR A 287 22.46 -12.49 -10.57
CA TYR A 287 22.68 -12.32 -9.13
C TYR A 287 21.85 -13.35 -8.35
N SER A 288 22.32 -13.67 -7.15
CA SER A 288 21.58 -14.45 -6.15
C SER A 288 21.58 -13.67 -4.84
N LEU A 289 20.39 -13.50 -4.26
CA LEU A 289 20.14 -12.69 -3.07
C LEU A 289 19.45 -13.54 -2.02
N SER A 290 19.99 -13.55 -0.79
CA SER A 290 19.35 -14.16 0.37
C SER A 290 19.04 -13.10 1.42
N LEU A 291 17.81 -13.08 1.88
CA LEU A 291 17.26 -12.14 2.85
C LEU A 291 16.75 -12.91 4.07
N GLN A 292 17.19 -12.54 5.25
CA GLN A 292 16.69 -13.08 6.51
C GLN A 292 15.67 -12.10 7.11
N GLY A 293 14.48 -12.58 7.38
CA GLY A 293 13.44 -11.81 8.05
C GLY A 293 13.80 -11.42 9.47
N THR A 294 13.42 -10.22 9.85
CA THR A 294 13.54 -9.71 11.22
C THR A 294 12.16 -9.25 11.69
N GLY A 295 11.73 -9.76 12.86
CA GLY A 295 10.38 -9.54 13.35
C GLY A 295 9.31 -10.35 12.60
N ALA A 296 8.04 -10.02 12.84
CA ALA A 296 6.92 -10.70 12.21
C ALA A 296 6.74 -10.25 10.74
N TYR A 297 6.37 -11.17 9.89
CA TYR A 297 5.85 -10.84 8.56
C TYR A 297 4.32 -10.71 8.59
N SER A 298 3.77 -9.97 7.65
CA SER A 298 2.33 -9.83 7.45
C SER A 298 1.92 -10.50 6.14
N ILE A 299 0.71 -11.07 6.14
CA ILE A 299 0.10 -11.65 4.94
C ILE A 299 -1.11 -10.81 4.60
N SER A 300 -1.19 -10.35 3.36
CA SER A 300 -2.36 -9.67 2.81
C SER A 300 -2.68 -10.27 1.45
N GLY A 301 -3.92 -10.16 1.04
CA GLY A 301 -4.36 -10.70 -0.26
C GLY A 301 -5.80 -11.19 -0.20
N THR A 302 -6.32 -11.54 -1.36
CA THR A 302 -7.62 -12.17 -1.50
C THR A 302 -7.40 -13.63 -1.87
N GLN A 303 -7.82 -14.55 -1.01
CA GLN A 303 -7.80 -15.97 -1.32
C GLN A 303 -9.23 -16.41 -1.65
N VAL A 304 -9.45 -16.87 -2.88
CA VAL A 304 -10.70 -17.52 -3.26
C VAL A 304 -10.56 -19.01 -2.96
N ILE A 305 -11.29 -19.48 -1.97
CA ILE A 305 -11.40 -20.92 -1.70
C ILE A 305 -12.49 -21.47 -2.62
N ASP A 306 -12.22 -22.61 -3.25
CA ASP A 306 -13.18 -23.31 -4.11
C ASP A 306 -14.50 -23.54 -3.34
N GLY A 307 -15.58 -22.89 -3.82
CA GLY A 307 -16.86 -22.78 -3.12
C GLY A 307 -17.36 -21.36 -2.89
N GLY A 308 -16.62 -20.33 -3.32
CA GLY A 308 -17.05 -18.92 -3.32
C GLY A 308 -16.86 -18.18 -1.99
N LEU A 309 -16.12 -18.74 -1.03
CA LEU A 309 -15.76 -18.04 0.20
C LEU A 309 -14.52 -17.17 -0.04
N VAL A 310 -14.70 -15.87 -0.13
CA VAL A 310 -13.62 -14.88 -0.18
C VAL A 310 -13.18 -14.59 1.26
N ILE A 311 -12.00 -15.04 1.64
CA ILE A 311 -11.36 -14.56 2.88
C ILE A 311 -10.47 -13.38 2.48
N ALA A 312 -10.98 -12.17 2.63
CA ALA A 312 -10.17 -10.97 2.50
C ALA A 312 -9.25 -10.86 3.74
N THR A 313 -7.97 -11.13 3.54
CA THR A 313 -6.95 -10.95 4.58
C THR A 313 -6.39 -9.52 4.52
N GLY A 314 -7.09 -8.58 5.09
CA GLY A 314 -6.68 -7.17 5.13
C GLY A 314 -7.32 -6.37 6.27
N GLY A 315 -8.15 -6.99 7.08
CA GLY A 315 -8.73 -6.42 8.30
C GLY A 315 -8.62 -7.41 9.45
N LEU A 316 -8.55 -6.91 10.67
CA LEU A 316 -8.66 -7.74 11.87
C LEU A 316 -9.98 -8.53 11.79
N THR A 317 -9.90 -9.80 11.41
CA THR A 317 -11.05 -10.71 11.47
C THR A 317 -11.29 -11.09 12.93
N ILE A 318 -12.51 -10.83 13.40
CA ILE A 318 -12.93 -11.20 14.75
C ILE A 318 -13.72 -12.49 14.64
N MET A 319 -13.22 -13.58 15.23
CA MET A 319 -13.99 -14.81 15.36
C MET A 319 -14.76 -14.77 16.68
N LYS A 320 -16.05 -14.99 16.62
CA LYS A 320 -16.94 -15.11 17.77
C LYS A 320 -17.50 -16.52 17.89
N GLN A 321 -17.66 -16.95 19.12
CA GLN A 321 -18.25 -18.23 19.45
C GLN A 321 -19.30 -18.04 20.56
N TYR A 322 -20.39 -18.79 20.47
CA TYR A 322 -21.45 -18.78 21.45
C TYR A 322 -22.04 -20.18 21.58
N ILE A 323 -22.30 -20.61 22.80
CA ILE A 323 -23.02 -21.82 23.10
C ILE A 323 -24.41 -21.40 23.57
N ALA A 324 -25.44 -21.81 22.86
CA ALA A 324 -26.81 -21.40 23.13
C ALA A 324 -27.31 -22.06 24.40
N THR A 325 -28.13 -21.34 25.18
CA THR A 325 -28.83 -21.85 26.35
C THR A 325 -30.23 -22.38 26.01
N GLY A 326 -30.66 -22.10 24.78
CA GLY A 326 -31.94 -22.54 24.19
C GLY A 326 -33.00 -21.44 24.20
N GLY A 327 -33.62 -21.24 23.07
CA GLY A 327 -34.70 -20.26 22.90
C GLY A 327 -34.26 -18.88 22.44
N GLU A 328 -32.95 -18.60 22.35
CA GLU A 328 -32.44 -17.33 21.85
C GLU A 328 -32.72 -17.18 20.35
N THR A 329 -33.22 -16.01 19.98
CA THR A 329 -33.40 -15.61 18.56
C THR A 329 -32.41 -14.62 18.10
N SER A 330 -31.56 -14.10 19.01
CA SER A 330 -30.50 -13.17 18.66
C SER A 330 -29.32 -13.23 19.63
N ILE A 331 -28.12 -12.89 19.12
CA ILE A 331 -26.89 -12.75 19.89
C ILE A 331 -26.30 -11.36 19.60
N THR A 332 -25.80 -10.68 20.64
CA THR A 332 -25.17 -9.37 20.50
C THR A 332 -23.67 -9.45 20.80
N TRP A 333 -22.84 -9.00 19.87
CA TRP A 333 -21.40 -8.85 20.05
C TRP A 333 -21.01 -7.39 19.81
N THR A 334 -20.90 -6.59 20.86
CA THR A 334 -20.68 -5.13 20.77
C THR A 334 -19.35 -4.74 20.11
N ASP A 335 -18.36 -5.60 20.16
CA ASP A 335 -17.06 -5.40 19.50
C ASP A 335 -17.08 -5.68 17.99
N THR A 336 -18.22 -6.12 17.44
CA THR A 336 -18.46 -6.26 16.00
C THR A 336 -19.22 -5.08 15.40
N ILE A 337 -19.50 -4.03 16.18
CA ILE A 337 -20.14 -2.80 15.67
C ILE A 337 -19.25 -2.17 14.60
N GLY A 338 -19.85 -1.80 13.48
CA GLY A 338 -19.14 -1.25 12.32
C GLY A 338 -18.46 -2.28 11.43
N LYS A 339 -18.56 -3.57 11.77
CA LYS A 339 -17.96 -4.67 11.00
C LYS A 339 -18.94 -5.27 9.99
N THR A 340 -18.39 -6.04 9.07
CA THR A 340 -19.18 -6.86 8.12
C THR A 340 -19.15 -8.30 8.60
N CYS A 341 -20.30 -8.93 8.70
CA CYS A 341 -20.40 -10.35 8.99
C CYS A 341 -20.10 -11.15 7.72
N LEU A 342 -19.00 -11.90 7.74
CA LEU A 342 -18.55 -12.69 6.59
C LEU A 342 -19.15 -14.10 6.60
N TYR A 343 -19.39 -14.66 7.79
CA TYR A 343 -19.73 -16.05 7.94
C TYR A 343 -20.41 -16.31 9.27
N VAL A 344 -21.41 -17.17 9.27
CA VAL A 344 -22.00 -17.74 10.49
C VAL A 344 -22.26 -19.24 10.28
N SER A 345 -21.82 -20.06 11.21
CA SER A 345 -22.22 -21.46 11.28
C SER A 345 -23.06 -21.73 12.53
N ARG A 346 -23.98 -22.64 12.39
CA ARG A 346 -24.93 -23.03 13.40
C ARG A 346 -24.91 -24.56 13.54
N GLY A 347 -24.57 -25.09 14.71
CA GLY A 347 -24.44 -26.53 14.92
C GLY A 347 -23.42 -27.22 13.96
N GLY A 348 -22.45 -26.48 13.45
CA GLY A 348 -21.48 -26.97 12.46
C GLY A 348 -21.94 -26.91 11.00
N LEU A 349 -23.16 -26.43 10.73
CA LEU A 349 -23.69 -26.20 9.39
C LEU A 349 -23.61 -24.72 9.05
N ASP A 350 -23.21 -24.42 7.82
CA ASP A 350 -23.12 -23.05 7.33
C ASP A 350 -24.51 -22.47 7.10
N VAL A 351 -24.72 -21.24 7.58
CA VAL A 351 -25.94 -20.50 7.28
C VAL A 351 -25.80 -19.89 5.89
N ARG A 352 -26.71 -20.24 5.00
CA ARG A 352 -26.59 -19.96 3.56
C ARG A 352 -26.78 -18.50 3.17
N GLU A 353 -27.39 -17.70 4.00
CA GLU A 353 -27.72 -16.31 3.63
C GLU A 353 -27.57 -15.37 4.82
N ILE A 354 -26.70 -14.37 4.65
CA ILE A 354 -26.48 -13.28 5.61
C ILE A 354 -27.08 -12.02 5.00
N SER A 355 -28.11 -11.47 5.63
CA SER A 355 -28.71 -10.20 5.22
C SER A 355 -28.35 -9.09 6.20
N THR A 356 -28.40 -7.84 5.76
CA THR A 356 -28.21 -6.65 6.60
C THR A 356 -29.54 -6.02 7.03
N THR A 357 -30.66 -6.47 6.50
CA THR A 357 -32.01 -5.92 6.75
C THR A 357 -33.07 -7.00 6.66
N GLY A 358 -34.18 -6.79 7.35
CA GLY A 358 -35.37 -7.65 7.27
C GLY A 358 -35.55 -8.57 8.49
N ILE A 359 -36.50 -9.47 8.38
CA ILE A 359 -36.78 -10.56 9.36
C ILE A 359 -36.29 -11.85 8.73
N PRO A 360 -35.32 -12.56 9.35
CA PRO A 360 -34.76 -13.76 8.75
C PRO A 360 -35.81 -14.90 8.74
N THR A 361 -35.80 -15.71 7.70
CA THR A 361 -36.52 -16.99 7.62
C THR A 361 -35.66 -18.10 8.25
N GLU A 362 -36.20 -19.33 8.37
CA GLU A 362 -35.58 -20.42 9.14
C GLU A 362 -34.08 -20.66 8.90
N ASP A 363 -33.63 -20.54 7.66
CA ASP A 363 -32.22 -20.78 7.26
C ASP A 363 -31.42 -19.51 7.01
N GLN A 364 -31.94 -18.35 7.41
CA GLN A 364 -31.32 -17.06 7.23
C GLN A 364 -30.87 -16.45 8.55
N ILE A 365 -29.91 -15.55 8.47
CA ILE A 365 -29.57 -14.65 9.57
C ILE A 365 -29.59 -13.20 9.08
N VAL A 366 -29.81 -12.29 10.00
CA VAL A 366 -29.64 -10.85 9.79
C VAL A 366 -28.57 -10.33 10.74
N PHE A 367 -27.56 -9.67 10.21
CA PHE A 367 -26.57 -8.99 11.02
C PHE A 367 -26.71 -7.48 10.88
N ILE A 368 -26.93 -6.80 12.01
CA ILE A 368 -27.03 -5.33 12.06
C ILE A 368 -25.69 -4.75 12.54
N SER A 369 -24.87 -4.28 11.60
CA SER A 369 -23.53 -3.74 11.88
C SER A 369 -23.55 -2.57 12.87
N ALA A 370 -24.60 -1.73 12.88
CA ALA A 370 -24.71 -0.59 13.79
C ALA A 370 -24.86 -1.00 15.27
N THR A 371 -25.32 -2.21 15.56
CA THR A 371 -25.58 -2.69 16.92
C THR A 371 -24.81 -3.95 17.29
N GLY A 372 -24.17 -4.62 16.32
CA GLY A 372 -23.48 -5.90 16.51
C GLY A 372 -24.44 -7.07 16.81
N VAL A 373 -25.70 -6.97 16.39
CA VAL A 373 -26.74 -8.00 16.65
C VAL A 373 -26.84 -8.94 15.47
N VAL A 374 -26.71 -10.23 15.74
CA VAL A 374 -27.03 -11.33 14.82
C VAL A 374 -28.37 -11.89 15.19
N THR A 375 -29.36 -11.85 14.31
CA THR A 375 -30.72 -12.41 14.51
C THR A 375 -30.91 -13.66 13.67
N PHE A 376 -31.44 -14.69 14.24
CA PHE A 376 -31.66 -15.99 13.61
C PHE A 376 -33.15 -16.16 13.25
N GLY A 377 -33.42 -16.75 12.09
CA GLY A 377 -34.79 -17.03 11.64
C GLY A 377 -35.50 -18.10 12.46
N ARG A 378 -34.75 -18.97 13.14
CA ARG A 378 -35.26 -19.96 14.10
C ARG A 378 -34.53 -19.82 15.43
N ALA A 379 -35.22 -19.97 16.54
CA ALA A 379 -34.63 -19.98 17.87
C ALA A 379 -33.53 -21.05 17.98
N LEU A 380 -32.49 -20.74 18.75
CA LEU A 380 -31.37 -21.64 19.00
C LEU A 380 -31.81 -22.77 19.96
N GLU A 381 -31.27 -23.95 19.76
CA GLU A 381 -31.47 -25.09 20.68
C GLU A 381 -30.42 -25.04 21.81
N ALA A 382 -30.71 -25.63 22.95
CA ALA A 382 -29.76 -25.72 24.05
C ALA A 382 -28.52 -26.49 23.58
N ASP A 383 -27.33 -26.02 23.99
CA ASP A 383 -26.00 -26.53 23.62
C ASP A 383 -25.64 -26.39 22.11
N GLU A 384 -26.46 -25.66 21.35
CA GLU A 384 -26.17 -25.39 19.97
C GLU A 384 -24.94 -24.43 19.85
N PHE A 385 -23.93 -24.82 19.08
CA PHE A 385 -22.69 -24.07 18.93
C PHE A 385 -22.79 -23.13 17.74
N ILE A 386 -22.63 -21.83 17.99
CA ILE A 386 -22.61 -20.77 16.97
C ILE A 386 -21.20 -20.26 16.82
N ARG A 387 -20.75 -20.18 15.58
CA ARG A 387 -19.48 -19.53 15.22
C ARG A 387 -19.74 -18.46 14.17
N ALA A 388 -19.20 -17.27 14.36
CA ALA A 388 -19.33 -16.17 13.42
C ALA A 388 -17.98 -15.49 13.18
N LEU A 389 -17.76 -15.00 11.94
CA LEU A 389 -16.57 -14.31 11.50
C LEU A 389 -16.95 -12.92 10.99
N PHE A 390 -16.27 -11.90 11.49
CA PHE A 390 -16.48 -10.49 11.16
C PHE A 390 -15.18 -9.82 10.70
N GLN A 391 -15.29 -8.84 9.78
CA GLN A 391 -14.18 -8.05 9.26
C GLN A 391 -14.44 -6.55 9.39
#